data_54c3a16480d0ea8447c07c1fa9520398
#
_entry.id   54c3a16480d0ea8447c07c1fa9520398
#
_cell.length_a   1.000
_cell.length_b   1.000
_cell.length_c   1.000
_cell.angle_alpha   90.00
_cell.angle_beta   90.00
_cell.angle_gamma   90.00
#
_symmetry.space_group_name_H-M   'P 1'
#
loop_
_entity.id
_entity.type
_entity.pdbx_description
1 polymer ?
#
loop_
_entity_poly.entity_id
_entity_poly.type
_entity_poly.pdbx_seq_one_letter_code
_entity_poly.pdbx_strand_id
1 'polypeptide(L)'
;ACASCHVLASATADGAALETRLDVSQEWLPEVPARNVPDLWNRDHNDVSTMLWDGRLQPVAASDQVGLVLPESLSATVFENLMALQSVRPIVIPAEMLGEPGAANALAPEARGAPIPEGVLARVVSRLFEVDARGQAEGESYRALFRESYGIGVADEVRPAHLGNALAHYIEIAFQSRDTPWDRYLAGDLSALSADQKRGALLFHGIGGCAVCYAGDIFSDFGFHSVGVPDIRENKDLGRFYATGMAEDRFLFRTPPLRNATL
;
A
#
# COMPACT_ATOMS: atom_id res chain seq x y z
N ALA A 1 -10.69 9.50 -6.68
CA ALA A 1 -9.35 9.77 -6.15
C ALA A 1 -8.44 8.55 -6.29
N CYS A 2 -8.74 7.39 -5.65
CA CYS A 2 -7.85 6.22 -5.70
C CYS A 2 -7.51 5.77 -7.14
N ALA A 3 -8.50 5.70 -8.02
CA ALA A 3 -8.34 5.28 -9.42
C ALA A 3 -7.50 6.25 -10.28
N SER A 4 -7.14 7.44 -9.79
CA SER A 4 -6.23 8.34 -10.52
C SER A 4 -4.77 7.90 -10.39
N CYS A 5 -4.43 7.17 -9.32
CA CYS A 5 -3.10 6.63 -9.08
C CYS A 5 -3.07 5.10 -9.28
N HIS A 6 -4.17 4.39 -8.95
CA HIS A 6 -4.30 2.95 -9.17
C HIS A 6 -5.09 2.67 -10.44
N VAL A 7 -4.40 2.70 -11.58
CA VAL A 7 -5.00 2.62 -12.92
C VAL A 7 -5.19 1.14 -13.31
N LEU A 8 -6.42 0.72 -13.55
CA LEU A 8 -6.73 -0.68 -13.91
C LEU A 8 -5.98 -1.16 -15.16
N ALA A 9 -5.83 -0.30 -16.17
CA ALA A 9 -5.10 -0.61 -17.40
C ALA A 9 -3.59 -0.81 -17.19
N SER A 10 -3.06 -0.40 -16.03
CA SER A 10 -1.66 -0.57 -15.61
C SER A 10 -1.56 -1.53 -14.44
N ALA A 11 -2.41 -2.56 -14.41
CA ALA A 11 -2.50 -3.55 -13.33
C ALA A 11 -2.63 -2.91 -11.93
N THR A 12 -3.36 -1.81 -11.83
CA THR A 12 -3.56 -1.01 -10.61
C THR A 12 -2.33 -0.26 -10.10
N ALA A 13 -1.26 -0.20 -10.88
CA ALA A 13 -0.15 0.75 -10.70
C ALA A 13 -0.43 2.07 -11.41
N ASP A 14 0.46 3.06 -11.30
CA ASP A 14 0.30 4.36 -11.95
C ASP A 14 0.62 4.34 -13.46
N GLY A 15 1.36 3.33 -13.92
CA GLY A 15 1.82 3.22 -15.30
C GLY A 15 2.79 4.32 -15.72
N ALA A 16 3.26 5.15 -14.79
CA ALA A 16 4.12 6.28 -15.09
C ALA A 16 5.57 5.86 -15.33
N ALA A 17 6.22 6.52 -16.30
CA ALA A 17 7.67 6.42 -16.45
C ALA A 17 8.38 7.10 -15.27
N LEU A 18 9.61 6.67 -14.99
CA LEU A 18 10.42 7.19 -13.87
C LEU A 18 10.54 8.73 -13.87
N GLU A 19 10.65 9.30 -15.07
CA GLU A 19 10.88 10.73 -15.26
C GLU A 19 9.62 11.61 -15.06
N THR A 20 8.43 11.01 -15.13
CA THR A 20 7.15 11.73 -15.03
C THR A 20 6.51 11.61 -13.65
N ARG A 21 7.20 10.99 -12.70
CA ARG A 21 6.67 10.82 -11.36
C ARG A 21 6.54 12.14 -10.65
N LEU A 22 5.44 12.23 -9.90
CA LEU A 22 5.30 13.24 -8.87
C LEU A 22 6.57 13.21 -8.02
N ASP A 23 7.25 14.34 -7.96
CA ASP A 23 8.35 14.54 -7.03
C ASP A 23 7.73 14.47 -5.63
N VAL A 24 7.69 13.26 -5.10
CA VAL A 24 7.22 12.99 -3.75
C VAL A 24 8.39 13.29 -2.82
N SER A 25 8.91 14.53 -2.88
CA SER A 25 9.73 15.04 -1.82
C SER A 25 8.83 15.08 -0.58
N GLN A 26 8.90 14.00 0.18
CA GLN A 26 8.13 13.90 1.39
C GLN A 26 8.71 14.93 2.36
N GLU A 27 7.95 15.89 2.74
CA GLU A 27 8.30 16.86 3.77
C GLU A 27 8.84 16.19 5.06
N TRP A 28 8.48 14.91 5.23
CA TRP A 28 8.90 14.03 6.32
C TRP A 28 10.19 13.24 6.05
N LEU A 29 10.51 13.03 4.77
CA LEU A 29 11.70 12.33 4.32
C LEU A 29 12.13 12.94 2.96
N PRO A 30 12.64 14.18 2.93
CA PRO A 30 12.91 14.91 1.70
C PRO A 30 13.96 14.24 0.81
N GLU A 31 14.72 13.30 1.35
CA GLU A 31 15.76 12.57 0.63
C GLU A 31 15.25 11.24 0.02
N VAL A 32 13.99 10.85 0.29
CA VAL A 32 13.46 9.59 -0.23
C VAL A 32 13.04 9.72 -1.68
N PRO A 33 13.64 8.96 -2.61
CA PRO A 33 13.30 9.04 -4.01
C PRO A 33 11.85 8.67 -4.31
N ALA A 34 11.27 9.34 -5.29
CA ALA A 34 9.94 9.00 -5.80
C ALA A 34 9.87 7.55 -6.30
N ARG A 35 8.74 6.89 -6.08
CA ARG A 35 8.47 5.52 -6.49
C ARG A 35 7.13 5.42 -7.20
N ASN A 36 6.97 4.42 -8.05
CA ASN A 36 5.68 4.09 -8.62
C ASN A 36 4.69 3.74 -7.54
N VAL A 37 3.44 4.04 -7.81
CA VAL A 37 2.33 3.56 -7.01
C VAL A 37 2.32 2.03 -7.06
N PRO A 38 2.36 1.34 -5.92
CA PRO A 38 2.32 -0.12 -5.91
C PRO A 38 0.97 -0.62 -6.43
N ASP A 39 0.99 -1.75 -7.13
CA ASP A 39 -0.25 -2.42 -7.49
C ASP A 39 -1.04 -2.87 -6.25
N LEU A 40 -2.32 -3.22 -6.43
CA LEU A 40 -3.21 -3.66 -5.34
C LEU A 40 -3.36 -5.18 -5.27
N TRP A 41 -2.84 -5.93 -6.25
CA TRP A 41 -3.05 -7.36 -6.35
C TRP A 41 -2.41 -8.13 -5.20
N ASN A 42 -3.22 -8.94 -4.51
CA ASN A 42 -2.82 -9.81 -3.40
C ASN A 42 -2.06 -9.09 -2.26
N ARG A 43 -2.32 -7.78 -2.06
CA ARG A 43 -1.64 -6.99 -1.02
C ARG A 43 -2.16 -7.25 0.39
N ASP A 44 -3.31 -7.92 0.50
CA ASP A 44 -3.92 -8.41 1.73
C ASP A 44 -3.44 -9.81 2.15
N HIS A 45 -2.63 -10.48 1.31
CA HIS A 45 -2.19 -11.85 1.57
C HIS A 45 -1.46 -11.96 2.92
N ASN A 46 -1.70 -13.05 3.65
CA ASN A 46 -1.14 -13.28 4.99
C ASN A 46 0.40 -13.27 5.04
N ASP A 47 1.06 -13.60 3.91
CA ASP A 47 2.52 -13.55 3.81
C ASP A 47 3.07 -12.12 3.74
N VAL A 48 2.21 -11.10 3.52
CA VAL A 48 2.64 -9.71 3.45
C VAL A 48 3.02 -9.22 4.84
N SER A 49 4.28 -9.40 5.20
CA SER A 49 4.83 -9.01 6.50
C SER A 49 5.31 -7.56 6.54
N THR A 50 5.61 -6.97 5.37
CA THR A 50 6.03 -5.58 5.24
C THR A 50 5.50 -4.96 3.95
N MET A 51 5.23 -3.65 3.98
CA MET A 51 4.81 -2.89 2.81
C MET A 51 5.82 -1.80 2.47
N LEU A 52 5.69 -1.26 1.25
CA LEU A 52 6.63 -0.33 0.64
C LEU A 52 8.00 -0.96 0.41
N TRP A 53 8.77 -0.35 -0.48
CA TRP A 53 10.06 -0.86 -0.95
C TRP A 53 11.18 -0.83 0.11
N ASP A 54 11.05 0.04 1.11
CA ASP A 54 11.96 0.20 2.25
C ASP A 54 11.45 -0.45 3.54
N GLY A 55 10.23 -1.02 3.51
CA GLY A 55 9.62 -1.68 4.66
C GLY A 55 9.23 -0.75 5.79
N ARG A 56 9.05 0.55 5.50
CA ARG A 56 8.65 1.54 6.53
C ARG A 56 7.28 1.24 7.14
N LEU A 57 6.49 0.40 6.50
CA LEU A 57 5.24 -0.10 7.04
C LEU A 57 5.38 -1.59 7.34
N GLN A 58 5.52 -1.91 8.61
CA GLN A 58 5.68 -3.26 9.13
C GLN A 58 5.01 -3.35 10.51
N PRO A 59 4.65 -4.57 10.98
CA PRO A 59 4.21 -4.76 12.35
C PRO A 59 5.30 -4.29 13.30
N VAL A 60 4.96 -3.42 14.24
CA VAL A 60 5.91 -2.94 15.25
C VAL A 60 5.77 -3.85 16.46
N ALA A 61 6.83 -4.55 16.86
CA ALA A 61 6.91 -5.08 18.21
C ALA A 61 6.92 -3.88 19.18
N ALA A 62 6.22 -3.99 20.29
CA ALA A 62 5.98 -2.88 21.21
C ALA A 62 7.28 -2.20 21.78
N SER A 63 8.45 -2.75 21.48
CA SER A 63 9.75 -2.24 21.91
C SER A 63 10.54 -1.50 20.83
N ASP A 64 10.22 -1.68 19.53
CA ASP A 64 11.06 -1.18 18.44
C ASP A 64 10.25 -0.26 17.51
N GLN A 65 10.35 1.04 17.77
CA GLN A 65 9.71 2.05 16.94
C GLN A 65 10.48 2.25 15.62
N VAL A 66 10.52 1.23 14.79
CA VAL A 66 10.92 1.34 13.39
C VAL A 66 9.67 1.13 12.56
N GLY A 67 9.04 2.20 12.20
CA GLY A 67 7.81 2.19 11.42
C GLY A 67 7.17 3.56 11.44
N LEU A 68 6.15 3.76 10.65
CA LEU A 68 5.35 4.97 10.67
C LEU A 68 4.88 5.21 12.11
N VAL A 69 5.45 6.19 12.81
CA VAL A 69 4.93 6.65 14.10
C VAL A 69 3.59 7.32 13.80
N LEU A 70 2.53 6.54 13.97
CA LEU A 70 1.19 7.10 13.90
C LEU A 70 0.99 7.99 15.14
N PRO A 71 0.31 9.13 15.01
CA PRO A 71 -0.17 9.88 16.15
C PRO A 71 -0.92 8.97 17.11
N GLU A 72 -0.82 9.23 18.41
CA GLU A 72 -1.41 8.41 19.47
C GLU A 72 -2.91 8.14 19.24
N SER A 73 -3.61 9.09 18.67
CA SER A 73 -5.00 8.99 18.25
C SER A 73 -5.28 7.97 17.15
N LEU A 74 -4.33 7.76 16.22
CA LEU A 74 -4.41 6.71 15.21
C LEU A 74 -3.90 5.38 15.74
N SER A 75 -2.96 5.37 16.68
CA SER A 75 -2.43 4.16 17.31
C SER A 75 -3.46 3.49 18.25
N ALA A 76 -4.37 4.26 18.82
CA ALA A 76 -5.47 3.75 19.65
C ALA A 76 -6.59 3.07 18.83
N THR A 77 -6.51 3.12 17.50
CA THR A 77 -7.52 2.57 16.60
C THR A 77 -7.02 1.26 16.01
N VAL A 78 -7.80 0.21 16.11
CA VAL A 78 -7.40 -1.13 15.66
C VAL A 78 -7.54 -1.23 14.14
N PHE A 79 -6.42 -1.14 13.44
CA PHE A 79 -6.32 -1.58 12.05
C PHE A 79 -6.16 -3.12 12.04
N GLU A 80 -6.98 -3.80 11.26
CA GLU A 80 -6.99 -5.27 11.23
C GLU A 80 -5.70 -5.86 10.65
N ASN A 81 -5.08 -5.14 9.71
CA ASN A 81 -3.84 -5.55 9.05
C ASN A 81 -3.06 -4.35 8.49
N LEU A 82 -1.88 -4.63 7.92
CA LEU A 82 -1.04 -3.59 7.30
C LEU A 82 -1.72 -2.92 6.10
N MET A 83 -2.56 -3.64 5.36
CA MET A 83 -3.27 -3.07 4.21
C MET A 83 -4.30 -2.03 4.65
N ALA A 84 -4.99 -2.26 5.77
CA ALA A 84 -5.91 -1.30 6.34
C ALA A 84 -5.21 0.02 6.73
N LEU A 85 -4.04 -0.09 7.36
CA LEU A 85 -3.22 1.06 7.70
C LEU A 85 -2.69 1.77 6.43
N GLN A 86 -2.17 1.02 5.45
CA GLN A 86 -1.69 1.58 4.19
C GLN A 86 -2.79 2.29 3.42
N SER A 87 -4.03 1.80 3.48
CA SER A 87 -5.16 2.37 2.72
C SER A 87 -5.53 3.81 3.14
N VAL A 88 -5.27 4.20 4.37
CA VAL A 88 -5.53 5.58 4.85
C VAL A 88 -4.31 6.49 4.75
N ARG A 89 -3.12 5.92 4.63
CA ARG A 89 -1.87 6.67 4.60
C ARG A 89 -1.79 7.72 3.46
N PRO A 90 -2.14 7.41 2.20
CA PRO A 90 -2.12 8.39 1.11
C PRO A 90 -2.95 9.64 1.36
N ILE A 91 -4.01 9.52 2.16
CA ILE A 91 -4.94 10.61 2.46
C ILE A 91 -4.24 11.76 3.21
N VAL A 92 -3.25 11.44 4.04
CA VAL A 92 -2.57 12.38 4.93
C VAL A 92 -1.19 12.82 4.42
N ILE A 93 -0.79 12.36 3.23
CA ILE A 93 0.51 12.70 2.64
C ILE A 93 0.34 13.84 1.64
N PRO A 94 1.05 14.99 1.83
CA PRO A 94 0.93 16.16 0.96
C PRO A 94 1.14 15.83 -0.52
N ALA A 95 2.16 15.10 -0.84
CA ALA A 95 2.52 14.72 -2.20
C ALA A 95 1.57 13.68 -2.84
N GLU A 96 0.68 13.06 -2.07
CA GLU A 96 -0.28 12.06 -2.59
C GLU A 96 -1.69 12.68 -2.69
N MET A 97 -2.49 12.62 -1.63
CA MET A 97 -3.88 13.08 -1.67
C MET A 97 -4.14 14.40 -0.94
N LEU A 98 -3.32 14.72 0.07
CA LEU A 98 -3.52 15.93 0.87
C LEU A 98 -3.26 17.22 0.08
N GLY A 99 -2.23 17.22 -0.77
CA GLY A 99 -1.79 18.42 -1.50
C GLY A 99 -0.94 19.35 -0.65
N GLU A 100 -0.13 20.16 -1.33
CA GLU A 100 0.73 21.16 -0.69
C GLU A 100 -0.06 22.32 -0.08
N PRO A 101 0.49 23.03 0.91
CA PRO A 101 -0.13 24.23 1.48
C PRO A 101 -0.48 25.24 0.37
N GLY A 102 -1.77 25.55 0.24
CA GLY A 102 -2.28 26.45 -0.79
C GLY A 102 -2.78 25.78 -2.07
N ALA A 103 -2.66 24.47 -2.20
CA ALA A 103 -3.32 23.72 -3.26
C ALA A 103 -4.85 23.91 -3.20
N ALA A 104 -5.49 23.92 -4.37
CA ALA A 104 -6.95 23.96 -4.49
C ALA A 104 -7.56 22.58 -4.16
N ASN A 105 -7.26 22.09 -2.95
CA ASN A 105 -7.71 20.81 -2.43
C ASN A 105 -8.56 21.07 -1.18
N ALA A 106 -9.72 20.45 -1.11
CA ALA A 106 -10.64 20.60 0.01
C ALA A 106 -10.10 20.07 1.36
N LEU A 107 -9.05 19.26 1.33
CA LEU A 107 -8.38 18.73 2.52
C LEU A 107 -7.23 19.64 3.01
N ALA A 108 -6.63 20.44 2.14
CA ALA A 108 -5.47 21.26 2.43
C ALA A 108 -5.69 22.34 3.53
N PRO A 109 -6.87 22.94 3.72
CA PRO A 109 -7.09 23.92 4.78
C PRO A 109 -6.95 23.35 6.18
N GLU A 110 -7.36 22.12 6.42
CA GLU A 110 -7.32 21.45 7.72
C GLU A 110 -5.89 21.01 8.10
N ALA A 111 -5.00 20.94 7.12
CA ALA A 111 -3.59 20.68 7.35
C ALA A 111 -2.83 21.87 7.97
N ARG A 112 -3.43 23.08 7.98
CA ARG A 112 -2.80 24.28 8.52
C ARG A 112 -2.88 24.31 10.05
N GLY A 113 -1.82 23.82 10.70
CA GLY A 113 -1.60 24.07 12.14
C GLY A 113 -2.09 22.99 13.10
N ALA A 114 -2.59 21.85 12.60
CA ALA A 114 -2.83 20.67 13.41
C ALA A 114 -1.76 19.59 13.14
N PRO A 115 -1.44 18.71 14.10
CA PRO A 115 -0.77 17.46 13.77
C PRO A 115 -1.64 16.74 12.75
N ILE A 116 -1.10 16.64 11.57
CA ILE A 116 -1.73 16.41 10.25
C ILE A 116 -2.82 15.32 10.17
N PRO A 117 -2.74 14.17 10.84
CA PRO A 117 -3.61 13.05 10.49
C PRO A 117 -5.06 13.17 10.93
N GLU A 118 -5.32 13.74 12.11
CA GLU A 118 -6.67 13.65 12.70
C GLU A 118 -7.69 14.54 12.00
N GLY A 119 -7.38 15.80 11.83
CA GLY A 119 -8.29 16.76 11.21
C GLY A 119 -8.60 16.40 9.75
N VAL A 120 -7.61 15.93 9.01
CA VAL A 120 -7.77 15.50 7.61
C VAL A 120 -8.68 14.28 7.51
N LEU A 121 -8.42 13.25 8.31
CA LEU A 121 -9.24 12.04 8.31
C LEU A 121 -10.66 12.29 8.81
N ALA A 122 -10.84 13.11 9.84
CA ALA A 122 -12.14 13.56 10.30
C ALA A 122 -12.92 14.28 9.19
N ARG A 123 -12.23 15.11 8.39
CA ARG A 123 -12.85 15.81 7.26
C ARG A 123 -13.26 14.85 6.15
N VAL A 124 -12.44 13.84 5.83
CA VAL A 124 -12.80 12.79 4.88
C VAL A 124 -14.03 12.03 5.34
N VAL A 125 -14.06 11.62 6.60
CA VAL A 125 -15.21 10.93 7.21
C VAL A 125 -16.45 11.80 7.14
N SER A 126 -16.37 13.08 7.56
CA SER A 126 -17.51 14.00 7.49
C SER A 126 -18.09 14.07 6.08
N ARG A 127 -17.25 14.14 5.06
CA ARG A 127 -17.68 14.19 3.66
C ARG A 127 -18.41 12.93 3.19
N LEU A 128 -18.06 11.76 3.70
CA LEU A 128 -18.80 10.52 3.40
C LEU A 128 -20.23 10.55 3.95
N PHE A 129 -20.46 11.36 4.98
CA PHE A 129 -21.76 11.50 5.64
C PHE A 129 -22.53 12.78 5.24
N GLU A 130 -21.91 13.68 4.46
CA GLU A 130 -22.57 14.86 3.92
C GLU A 130 -23.54 14.45 2.81
N VAL A 131 -24.70 15.11 2.81
CA VAL A 131 -25.61 15.05 1.66
C VAL A 131 -25.00 15.91 0.56
N ASP A 132 -24.96 15.43 -0.66
CA ASP A 132 -24.47 16.24 -1.78
C ASP A 132 -25.33 17.50 -1.97
N ALA A 133 -24.80 18.52 -2.66
CA ALA A 133 -25.49 19.79 -2.92
C ALA A 133 -26.79 19.63 -3.78
N ARG A 134 -27.07 18.41 -4.27
CA ARG A 134 -28.26 18.05 -5.05
C ARG A 134 -29.32 17.36 -4.18
N GLY A 135 -29.06 17.20 -2.88
CA GLY A 135 -29.96 16.48 -1.98
C GLY A 135 -30.02 14.97 -2.26
N GLN A 136 -29.07 14.44 -3.02
CA GLN A 136 -28.99 13.02 -3.26
C GLN A 136 -28.26 12.34 -2.10
N ALA A 137 -28.88 11.31 -1.58
CA ALA A 137 -28.55 10.63 -0.35
C ALA A 137 -27.37 9.64 -0.47
N GLU A 138 -26.25 10.03 -1.11
CA GLU A 138 -25.03 9.21 -1.04
C GLU A 138 -24.58 9.08 0.41
N GLY A 139 -24.65 10.16 1.17
CA GLY A 139 -24.33 10.14 2.60
C GLY A 139 -25.24 9.23 3.43
N GLU A 140 -26.53 9.10 3.06
CA GLU A 140 -27.43 8.17 3.73
C GLU A 140 -27.09 6.70 3.42
N SER A 141 -26.68 6.42 2.20
CA SER A 141 -26.17 5.08 1.81
C SER A 141 -24.94 4.70 2.60
N TYR A 142 -23.96 5.60 2.77
CA TYR A 142 -22.78 5.34 3.59
C TYR A 142 -23.15 5.15 5.08
N ARG A 143 -24.07 5.93 5.63
CA ARG A 143 -24.56 5.73 7.00
C ARG A 143 -25.18 4.35 7.19
N ALA A 144 -26.00 3.90 6.23
CA ALA A 144 -26.59 2.58 6.27
C ALA A 144 -25.51 1.48 6.25
N LEU A 145 -24.53 1.60 5.37
CA LEU A 145 -23.42 0.65 5.27
C LEU A 145 -22.56 0.63 6.54
N PHE A 146 -22.20 1.78 7.11
CA PHE A 146 -21.44 1.83 8.36
C PHE A 146 -22.24 1.27 9.55
N ARG A 147 -23.55 1.53 9.57
CA ARG A 147 -24.42 0.96 10.61
C ARG A 147 -24.52 -0.56 10.52
N GLU A 148 -24.65 -1.08 9.31
CA GLU A 148 -24.71 -2.51 9.06
C GLU A 148 -23.39 -3.20 9.40
N SER A 149 -22.25 -2.65 8.95
CA SER A 149 -20.94 -3.29 9.08
C SER A 149 -20.31 -3.10 10.46
N TYR A 150 -20.50 -1.94 11.10
CA TYR A 150 -19.80 -1.56 12.33
C TYR A 150 -20.73 -1.14 13.48
N GLY A 151 -22.03 -1.12 13.28
CA GLY A 151 -23.00 -0.61 14.26
C GLY A 151 -22.97 0.92 14.45
N ILE A 152 -22.31 1.67 13.55
CA ILE A 152 -22.07 3.11 13.64
C ILE A 152 -23.09 3.86 12.80
N GLY A 153 -23.81 4.83 13.42
CA GLY A 153 -24.85 5.61 12.75
C GLY A 153 -24.49 7.09 12.50
N VAL A 154 -23.42 7.57 13.08
CA VAL A 154 -23.01 8.98 13.01
C VAL A 154 -21.52 9.12 12.67
N ALA A 155 -21.16 10.22 11.99
CA ALA A 155 -19.80 10.45 11.54
C ALA A 155 -18.77 10.49 12.69
N ASP A 156 -19.14 11.07 13.83
CA ASP A 156 -18.24 11.26 14.98
C ASP A 156 -17.78 9.95 15.64
N GLU A 157 -18.47 8.84 15.37
CA GLU A 157 -18.10 7.50 15.84
C GLU A 157 -17.17 6.77 14.88
N VAL A 158 -17.07 7.23 13.62
CA VAL A 158 -16.20 6.61 12.62
C VAL A 158 -14.74 6.95 12.94
N ARG A 159 -13.94 5.92 13.08
CA ARG A 159 -12.49 6.02 13.31
C ARG A 159 -11.72 5.77 12.02
N PRO A 160 -10.49 6.26 11.88
CA PRO A 160 -9.63 5.99 10.73
C PRO A 160 -9.51 4.50 10.40
N ALA A 161 -9.49 3.63 11.41
CA ALA A 161 -9.43 2.20 11.20
C ALA A 161 -10.69 1.63 10.51
N HIS A 162 -11.88 2.13 10.81
CA HIS A 162 -13.09 1.69 10.09
C HIS A 162 -12.98 1.96 8.59
N LEU A 163 -12.44 3.13 8.24
CA LEU A 163 -12.21 3.49 6.85
C LEU A 163 -11.13 2.60 6.22
N GLY A 164 -10.01 2.43 6.92
CA GLY A 164 -8.90 1.59 6.47
C GLY A 164 -9.31 0.12 6.30
N ASN A 165 -10.01 -0.43 7.28
CA ASN A 165 -10.50 -1.81 7.26
C ASN A 165 -11.48 -2.03 6.09
N ALA A 166 -12.43 -1.11 5.88
CA ALA A 166 -13.35 -1.19 4.74
C ALA A 166 -12.62 -1.16 3.39
N LEU A 167 -11.61 -0.31 3.25
CA LEU A 167 -10.77 -0.25 2.04
C LEU A 167 -9.94 -1.52 1.87
N ALA A 168 -9.36 -2.06 2.95
CA ALA A 168 -8.59 -3.30 2.90
C ALA A 168 -9.46 -4.48 2.46
N HIS A 169 -10.64 -4.64 3.04
CA HIS A 169 -11.59 -5.67 2.63
C HIS A 169 -12.04 -5.53 1.16
N TYR A 170 -12.24 -4.30 0.70
CA TYR A 170 -12.50 -4.08 -0.73
C TYR A 170 -11.32 -4.55 -1.60
N ILE A 171 -10.09 -4.21 -1.23
CA ILE A 171 -8.89 -4.61 -1.97
C ILE A 171 -8.72 -6.13 -1.93
N GLU A 172 -8.96 -6.75 -0.78
CA GLU A 172 -8.94 -8.20 -0.61
C GLU A 172 -9.87 -8.89 -1.60
N ILE A 173 -11.11 -8.43 -1.71
CA ILE A 173 -12.12 -9.07 -2.57
C ILE A 173 -11.89 -8.74 -4.05
N ALA A 174 -11.55 -7.49 -4.36
CA ALA A 174 -11.50 -7.00 -5.75
C ALA A 174 -10.19 -7.34 -6.47
N PHE A 175 -9.07 -7.52 -5.74
CA PHE A 175 -7.74 -7.66 -6.31
C PHE A 175 -7.03 -8.95 -5.87
N GLN A 176 -7.78 -10.03 -5.81
CA GLN A 176 -7.21 -11.37 -5.60
C GLN A 176 -6.92 -12.06 -6.93
N SER A 177 -5.81 -12.78 -6.96
CA SER A 177 -5.45 -13.69 -8.05
C SER A 177 -4.96 -15.01 -7.46
N ARG A 178 -5.92 -15.92 -7.20
CA ARG A 178 -5.69 -17.20 -6.51
C ARG A 178 -6.17 -18.43 -7.31
N ASP A 179 -6.51 -18.24 -8.59
CA ASP A 179 -6.88 -19.33 -9.50
C ASP A 179 -6.11 -19.19 -10.83
N THR A 180 -4.79 -19.08 -10.72
CA THR A 180 -3.90 -19.03 -11.87
C THR A 180 -3.59 -20.46 -12.36
N PRO A 181 -3.06 -20.63 -13.58
CA PRO A 181 -2.54 -21.93 -14.02
C PRO A 181 -1.52 -22.53 -13.04
N TRP A 182 -0.72 -21.71 -12.36
CA TRP A 182 0.22 -22.13 -11.34
C TRP A 182 -0.50 -22.73 -10.12
N ASP A 183 -1.53 -22.05 -9.63
CA ASP A 183 -2.32 -22.51 -8.47
C ASP A 183 -2.98 -23.86 -8.77
N ARG A 184 -3.59 -24.00 -9.95
CA ARG A 184 -4.20 -25.25 -10.37
C ARG A 184 -3.18 -26.39 -10.52
N TYR A 185 -1.98 -26.07 -11.03
CA TYR A 185 -0.89 -27.03 -11.13
C TYR A 185 -0.47 -27.54 -9.75
N LEU A 186 -0.30 -26.66 -8.79
CA LEU A 186 0.02 -27.02 -7.40
C LEU A 186 -1.11 -27.82 -6.75
N ALA A 187 -2.36 -27.55 -7.12
CA ALA A 187 -3.52 -28.34 -6.67
C ALA A 187 -3.66 -29.72 -7.34
N GLY A 188 -2.75 -30.07 -8.27
CA GLY A 188 -2.67 -31.39 -8.90
C GLY A 188 -3.15 -31.46 -10.34
N ASP A 189 -3.62 -30.36 -10.94
CA ASP A 189 -3.91 -30.33 -12.39
C ASP A 189 -2.61 -30.21 -13.19
N LEU A 190 -2.04 -31.36 -13.51
CA LEU A 190 -0.80 -31.43 -14.28
C LEU A 190 -0.93 -30.87 -15.70
N SER A 191 -2.14 -30.63 -16.19
CA SER A 191 -2.39 -30.06 -17.52
C SER A 191 -2.44 -28.53 -17.51
N ALA A 192 -2.53 -27.90 -16.34
CA ALA A 192 -2.64 -26.45 -16.19
C ALA A 192 -1.43 -25.66 -16.71
N LEU A 193 -0.26 -26.29 -16.75
CA LEU A 193 0.98 -25.69 -17.28
C LEU A 193 1.47 -26.42 -18.53
N SER A 194 1.94 -25.66 -19.50
CA SER A 194 2.65 -26.20 -20.67
C SER A 194 4.00 -26.82 -20.26
N ALA A 195 4.60 -27.60 -21.18
CA ALA A 195 5.93 -28.17 -20.97
C ALA A 195 7.01 -27.07 -20.75
N ASP A 196 6.90 -25.94 -21.45
CA ASP A 196 7.83 -24.81 -21.30
C ASP A 196 7.67 -24.12 -19.95
N GLN A 197 6.44 -23.91 -19.50
CA GLN A 197 6.16 -23.33 -18.19
C GLN A 197 6.69 -24.24 -17.06
N LYS A 198 6.54 -25.56 -17.18
CA LYS A 198 7.13 -26.51 -16.23
C LYS A 198 8.66 -26.47 -16.22
N ARG A 199 9.30 -26.37 -17.40
CA ARG A 199 10.76 -26.18 -17.48
C ARG A 199 11.19 -24.87 -16.84
N GLY A 200 10.43 -23.78 -17.06
CA GLY A 200 10.65 -22.49 -16.40
C GLY A 200 10.56 -22.61 -14.88
N ALA A 201 9.54 -23.31 -14.37
CA ALA A 201 9.38 -23.56 -12.94
C ALA A 201 10.56 -24.34 -12.34
N LEU A 202 11.06 -25.38 -13.04
CA LEU A 202 12.24 -26.13 -12.62
C LEU A 202 13.50 -25.26 -12.57
N LEU A 203 13.68 -24.34 -13.52
CA LEU A 203 14.79 -23.38 -13.48
C LEU A 203 14.62 -22.39 -12.32
N PHE A 204 13.44 -21.83 -12.15
CA PHE A 204 13.13 -20.83 -11.12
C PHE A 204 13.36 -21.37 -9.70
N HIS A 205 12.81 -22.56 -9.42
CA HIS A 205 12.93 -23.20 -8.11
C HIS A 205 14.20 -24.04 -7.94
N GLY A 206 14.93 -24.29 -9.03
CA GLY A 206 16.16 -25.11 -9.04
C GLY A 206 17.41 -24.27 -9.26
N ILE A 207 18.16 -24.60 -10.30
CA ILE A 207 19.50 -24.08 -10.54
C ILE A 207 19.53 -22.55 -10.82
N GLY A 208 18.41 -21.95 -11.21
CA GLY A 208 18.30 -20.51 -11.41
C GLY A 208 18.36 -19.71 -10.10
N GLY A 209 18.10 -20.37 -8.96
CA GLY A 209 18.20 -19.75 -7.63
C GLY A 209 17.18 -18.65 -7.35
N CYS A 210 16.22 -18.41 -8.24
CA CYS A 210 15.27 -17.29 -8.09
C CYS A 210 14.40 -17.45 -6.84
N ALA A 211 13.99 -18.70 -6.51
CA ALA A 211 13.16 -18.99 -5.36
C ALA A 211 13.87 -18.78 -4.00
N VAL A 212 15.16 -18.42 -3.97
CA VAL A 212 15.84 -18.04 -2.73
C VAL A 212 15.21 -16.77 -2.12
N CYS A 213 14.83 -15.80 -2.98
CA CYS A 213 14.15 -14.57 -2.56
C CYS A 213 12.66 -14.60 -2.92
N TYR A 214 12.31 -15.25 -4.04
CA TYR A 214 10.96 -15.25 -4.60
C TYR A 214 10.25 -16.58 -4.26
N ALA A 215 10.08 -16.85 -2.98
CA ALA A 215 9.39 -18.04 -2.46
C ALA A 215 7.96 -17.73 -2.00
N GLY A 216 7.22 -18.78 -1.59
CA GLY A 216 5.87 -18.67 -1.07
C GLY A 216 4.79 -18.40 -2.13
N ASP A 217 3.56 -18.25 -1.67
CA ASP A 217 2.37 -18.17 -2.54
C ASP A 217 2.34 -16.93 -3.42
N ILE A 218 2.97 -15.85 -3.00
CA ILE A 218 3.04 -14.58 -3.74
C ILE A 218 4.43 -14.30 -4.29
N PHE A 219 5.34 -15.26 -4.22
CA PHE A 219 6.71 -15.17 -4.73
C PHE A 219 7.47 -13.97 -4.15
N SER A 220 7.61 -13.92 -2.83
CA SER A 220 8.44 -12.97 -2.10
C SER A 220 8.73 -13.51 -0.71
N ASP A 221 9.98 -13.36 -0.25
CA ASP A 221 10.37 -13.59 1.13
C ASP A 221 10.14 -12.37 2.02
N PHE A 222 9.73 -11.21 1.42
CA PHE A 222 9.64 -9.90 2.06
C PHE A 222 10.93 -9.48 2.77
N GLY A 223 12.02 -10.18 2.51
CA GLY A 223 13.35 -9.87 2.99
C GLY A 223 13.93 -8.60 2.34
N PHE A 224 15.00 -8.10 2.91
CA PHE A 224 15.71 -6.93 2.42
C PHE A 224 17.07 -7.33 1.89
N HIS A 225 17.31 -7.06 0.62
CA HIS A 225 18.51 -7.52 -0.07
C HIS A 225 19.17 -6.39 -0.86
N SER A 226 20.50 -6.44 -0.95
CA SER A 226 21.29 -5.65 -1.90
C SER A 226 21.81 -6.57 -2.99
N VAL A 227 21.26 -6.42 -4.21
CA VAL A 227 21.63 -7.28 -5.36
C VAL A 227 22.64 -6.62 -6.29
N GLY A 228 23.22 -5.49 -5.88
CA GLY A 228 24.30 -4.81 -6.62
C GLY A 228 23.85 -4.12 -7.90
N VAL A 229 22.55 -3.85 -8.10
CA VAL A 229 22.06 -3.06 -9.23
C VAL A 229 22.53 -1.61 -9.05
N PRO A 230 23.28 -1.04 -10.00
CA PRO A 230 23.76 0.33 -9.89
C PRO A 230 22.58 1.32 -10.00
N ASP A 231 22.55 2.30 -9.14
CA ASP A 231 21.64 3.44 -9.27
C ASP A 231 22.28 4.47 -10.20
N ILE A 232 21.59 4.80 -11.28
CA ILE A 232 22.04 5.78 -12.28
C ILE A 232 21.71 7.23 -11.91
N ARG A 233 20.96 7.44 -10.81
CA ARG A 233 20.59 8.79 -10.34
C ARG A 233 21.77 9.44 -9.61
N GLU A 234 21.82 10.78 -9.67
CA GLU A 234 22.82 11.56 -8.92
C GLU A 234 22.67 11.34 -7.41
N ASN A 235 21.44 11.38 -6.91
CA ASN A 235 21.11 11.08 -5.52
C ASN A 235 20.80 9.59 -5.39
N LYS A 236 21.77 8.83 -4.89
CA LYS A 236 21.64 7.39 -4.71
C LYS A 236 20.52 7.08 -3.72
N ASP A 237 19.68 6.13 -4.11
CA ASP A 237 18.65 5.59 -3.23
C ASP A 237 19.28 4.70 -2.16
N LEU A 238 19.20 5.12 -0.91
CA LEU A 238 19.77 4.37 0.21
C LEU A 238 18.87 3.22 0.70
N GLY A 239 17.74 2.99 0.08
CA GLY A 239 16.86 1.86 0.39
C GLY A 239 16.27 1.92 1.80
N ARG A 240 16.33 0.80 2.49
CA ARG A 240 15.80 0.62 3.85
C ARG A 240 16.40 1.60 4.88
N PHE A 241 17.58 2.12 4.62
CA PHE A 241 18.19 3.14 5.50
C PHE A 241 17.26 4.31 5.80
N TYR A 242 16.42 4.73 4.84
CA TYR A 242 15.46 5.81 5.07
C TYR A 242 14.38 5.45 6.12
N ALA A 243 14.10 4.17 6.30
CA ALA A 243 13.13 3.71 7.28
C ALA A 243 13.76 3.47 8.67
N THR A 244 15.02 3.05 8.72
CA THR A 244 15.65 2.57 9.96
C THR A 244 16.71 3.51 10.52
N GLY A 245 17.36 4.32 9.67
CA GLY A 245 18.54 5.11 10.03
C GLY A 245 19.81 4.28 10.28
N MET A 246 19.74 2.95 10.16
CA MET A 246 20.86 2.05 10.42
C MET A 246 21.79 1.96 9.21
N ALA A 247 23.10 2.10 9.44
CA ALA A 247 24.08 2.13 8.36
C ALA A 247 24.14 0.81 7.56
N GLU A 248 23.90 -0.30 8.20
CA GLU A 248 23.83 -1.64 7.61
C GLU A 248 22.64 -1.85 6.67
N ASP A 249 21.59 -1.04 6.80
CA ASP A 249 20.40 -1.09 5.95
C ASP A 249 20.56 -0.28 4.65
N ARG A 250 21.70 0.35 4.43
CA ARG A 250 21.98 1.07 3.19
C ARG A 250 21.94 0.14 2.00
N PHE A 251 21.22 0.57 0.96
CA PHE A 251 21.07 -0.15 -0.31
C PHE A 251 20.36 -1.50 -0.19
N LEU A 252 19.70 -1.77 0.92
CA LEU A 252 18.80 -2.89 1.07
C LEU A 252 17.40 -2.47 0.57
N PHE A 253 16.79 -3.33 -0.23
CA PHE A 253 15.43 -3.14 -0.75
C PHE A 253 14.61 -4.39 -0.50
N ARG A 254 13.34 -4.21 -0.20
CA ARG A 254 12.42 -5.31 0.00
C ARG A 254 12.22 -6.08 -1.30
N THR A 255 12.23 -7.40 -1.23
CA THR A 255 11.84 -8.27 -2.36
C THR A 255 10.39 -7.95 -2.76
N PRO A 256 10.12 -7.46 -3.98
CA PRO A 256 8.75 -7.26 -4.44
C PRO A 256 8.09 -8.62 -4.74
N PRO A 257 6.78 -8.78 -4.52
CA PRO A 257 6.07 -9.96 -5.00
C PRO A 257 6.10 -10.05 -6.53
N LEU A 258 6.28 -11.27 -7.05
CA LEU A 258 6.25 -11.52 -8.50
C LEU A 258 4.90 -12.03 -8.98
N ARG A 259 3.96 -12.37 -8.09
CA ARG A 259 2.62 -12.78 -8.51
C ARG A 259 1.98 -11.65 -9.32
N ASN A 260 1.50 -11.98 -10.52
CA ASN A 260 0.93 -11.05 -11.49
C ASN A 260 1.92 -10.03 -12.11
N ALA A 261 3.21 -10.26 -12.05
CA ALA A 261 4.23 -9.36 -12.62
C ALA A 261 4.11 -9.15 -14.14
N THR A 262 3.27 -9.91 -14.82
CA THR A 262 3.03 -9.82 -16.28
C THR A 262 1.68 -9.19 -16.66
N LEU A 263 0.95 -8.63 -15.69
CA LEU A 263 -0.33 -7.93 -15.96
C LEU A 263 -0.14 -6.55 -16.54
#